data_1a90da87fa008c058ef3dd7f9f915d6d
#
_entry.id   1a90da87fa008c058ef3dd7f9f915d6d
#
_cell.length_a   1.000
_cell.length_b   1.000
_cell.length_c   1.000
_cell.angle_alpha   90.00
_cell.angle_beta   90.00
_cell.angle_gamma   90.00
#
_symmetry.space_group_name_H-M   'P 1'
#
loop_
_entity.id
_entity.type
_entity.pdbx_description
1 polymer ?
#
loop_
_entity_poly.entity_id
_entity_poly.type
_entity_poly.pdbx_seq_one_letter_code
_entity_poly.pdbx_strand_id
1 'polypeptide(L)'
;MKKILIFLIAFFALLNISPKQVHANTTTFYEGEYAGKIYINKYDRQTRKTYFQRARFFRETTTNIEAYCIEPFKSFTGGSYYLNEYKYNNNIGERIKLLAYFGYGYQNHTEEKWYAITQFMIWQTIVNNDDIYFTDGLNGKRINIYTDEINEINNLINDYHINPQFNMKNTVIKNKNFELIDNNNKLNNYEIITNKNIKIESNKIIGNLNQEEEIELTLKRINKRVYRTPLFFLNENSQDMFTPGDLENEHKVKIKVIEPEITIKKIDDKNESPLK
;
A
#
# COMPACT_ATOMS: atom_id res chain seq x y z
N MET A 1 -24.86 23.01 51.39
CA MET A 1 -24.74 24.00 50.31
C MET A 1 -23.43 23.86 49.50
N LYS A 2 -22.24 23.77 50.14
CA LYS A 2 -20.95 23.64 49.40
C LYS A 2 -20.88 22.43 48.43
N LYS A 3 -21.43 21.26 48.82
CA LYS A 3 -21.41 20.04 47.96
C LYS A 3 -22.29 20.14 46.71
N ILE A 4 -23.42 20.86 46.80
CA ILE A 4 -24.33 21.08 45.64
C ILE A 4 -23.70 22.05 44.65
N LEU A 5 -22.95 23.03 45.12
CA LEU A 5 -22.28 24.01 44.26
C LEU A 5 -21.16 23.36 43.44
N ILE A 6 -20.39 22.43 44.05
CA ILE A 6 -19.33 21.68 43.37
C ILE A 6 -19.94 20.78 42.26
N PHE A 7 -21.09 20.16 42.51
CA PHE A 7 -21.77 19.31 41.52
C PHE A 7 -22.30 20.13 40.34
N LEU A 8 -22.85 21.33 40.59
CA LEU A 8 -23.28 22.26 39.56
C LEU A 8 -22.13 22.76 38.68
N ILE A 9 -20.99 23.11 39.27
CA ILE A 9 -19.80 23.56 38.52
C ILE A 9 -19.24 22.43 37.66
N ALA A 10 -19.18 21.19 38.18
CA ALA A 10 -18.75 20.02 37.39
C ALA A 10 -19.72 19.70 36.24
N PHE A 11 -21.02 19.86 36.46
CA PHE A 11 -22.04 19.64 35.42
C PHE A 11 -21.97 20.71 34.30
N PHE A 12 -21.77 21.98 34.65
CA PHE A 12 -21.54 23.06 33.68
C PHE A 12 -20.20 22.93 32.94
N ALA A 13 -19.15 22.38 33.56
CA ALA A 13 -17.89 22.08 32.89
C ALA A 13 -18.03 20.96 31.84
N LEU A 14 -18.89 19.95 32.13
CA LEU A 14 -19.22 18.88 31.16
C LEU A 14 -20.06 19.36 29.98
N LEU A 15 -20.93 20.37 30.18
CA LEU A 15 -21.75 20.95 29.13
C LEU A 15 -20.95 21.86 28.15
N ASN A 16 -19.77 22.31 28.55
CA ASN A 16 -18.89 23.12 27.71
C ASN A 16 -17.86 22.29 26.93
N ILE A 17 -17.90 20.95 26.99
CA ILE A 17 -17.20 20.10 26.06
C ILE A 17 -17.99 20.18 24.73
N SER A 18 -17.75 21.26 23.99
CA SER A 18 -18.19 21.29 22.58
C SER A 18 -17.64 20.05 21.93
N PRO A 19 -18.47 19.19 21.31
CA PRO A 19 -17.93 18.12 20.51
C PRO A 19 -17.02 18.79 19.50
N LYS A 20 -15.74 18.38 19.46
CA LYS A 20 -14.86 18.77 18.36
C LYS A 20 -15.68 18.46 17.11
N GLN A 21 -16.12 19.49 16.39
CA GLN A 21 -16.65 19.31 15.05
C GLN A 21 -15.49 18.66 14.28
N VAL A 22 -15.58 17.34 14.13
CA VAL A 22 -14.81 16.64 13.13
C VAL A 22 -15.36 17.19 11.83
N HIS A 23 -14.69 18.19 11.26
CA HIS A 23 -14.94 18.56 9.89
C HIS A 23 -14.61 17.30 9.08
N ALA A 24 -15.66 16.57 8.71
CA ALA A 24 -15.50 15.48 7.78
C ALA A 24 -14.86 16.10 6.53
N ASN A 25 -13.65 15.67 6.18
CA ASN A 25 -13.01 16.07 4.94
C ASN A 25 -13.93 15.60 3.81
N THR A 26 -14.70 16.54 3.27
CA THR A 26 -15.62 16.27 2.16
C THR A 26 -14.97 16.71 0.86
N THR A 27 -15.23 15.95 -0.19
CA THR A 27 -14.85 16.30 -1.55
C THR A 27 -15.98 15.97 -2.52
N THR A 28 -15.81 16.34 -3.78
CA THR A 28 -16.69 15.97 -4.88
C THR A 28 -15.90 15.31 -6.00
N PHE A 29 -16.58 14.53 -6.81
CA PHE A 29 -16.01 13.87 -7.99
C PHE A 29 -16.82 14.23 -9.22
N TYR A 30 -16.21 14.14 -10.38
CA TYR A 30 -16.87 14.30 -11.67
C TYR A 30 -16.46 13.21 -12.65
N GLU A 31 -17.36 12.91 -13.59
CA GLU A 31 -17.05 12.09 -14.74
C GLU A 31 -16.28 12.91 -15.77
N GLY A 32 -15.10 12.43 -16.16
CA GLY A 32 -14.29 13.01 -17.20
C GLY A 32 -14.58 12.39 -18.58
N GLU A 33 -13.56 12.40 -19.41
CA GLU A 33 -13.57 11.81 -20.75
C GLU A 33 -13.67 10.28 -20.71
N TYR A 34 -14.02 9.68 -21.84
CA TYR A 34 -13.99 8.23 -21.99
C TYR A 34 -12.54 7.71 -22.05
N ALA A 35 -12.29 6.62 -21.36
CA ALA A 35 -11.03 5.88 -21.44
C ALA A 35 -11.05 4.99 -22.69
N GLY A 36 -10.80 5.58 -23.86
CA GLY A 36 -10.82 4.90 -25.14
C GLY A 36 -12.19 4.31 -25.52
N LYS A 37 -12.16 3.32 -26.41
CA LYS A 37 -13.34 2.55 -26.83
C LYS A 37 -13.43 1.23 -26.06
N ILE A 38 -13.31 1.28 -24.73
CA ILE A 38 -13.31 0.10 -23.88
C ILE A 38 -14.66 -0.03 -23.20
N TYR A 39 -15.30 -1.19 -23.34
CA TYR A 39 -16.60 -1.50 -22.78
C TYR A 39 -16.48 -2.61 -21.74
N ILE A 40 -17.15 -2.42 -20.61
CA ILE A 40 -17.17 -3.35 -19.48
C ILE A 40 -18.61 -3.66 -19.15
N ASN A 41 -18.95 -4.94 -19.12
CA ASN A 41 -20.23 -5.41 -18.66
C ASN A 41 -20.12 -5.95 -17.25
N LYS A 42 -21.14 -5.68 -16.44
CA LYS A 42 -21.22 -6.07 -15.03
C LYS A 42 -22.54 -6.81 -14.83
N TYR A 43 -22.51 -8.04 -14.37
CA TYR A 43 -23.69 -8.84 -14.07
C TYR A 43 -23.93 -8.86 -12.55
N ASP A 44 -25.08 -8.33 -12.12
CA ASP A 44 -25.51 -8.39 -10.74
C ASP A 44 -26.36 -9.64 -10.50
N ARG A 45 -25.83 -10.58 -9.73
CA ARG A 45 -26.49 -11.87 -9.41
C ARG A 45 -27.75 -11.70 -8.56
N GLN A 46 -27.82 -10.67 -7.73
CA GLN A 46 -28.99 -10.43 -6.87
C GLN A 46 -30.18 -9.95 -7.68
N THR A 47 -29.97 -8.95 -8.51
CA THR A 47 -31.03 -8.35 -9.33
C THR A 47 -31.21 -9.06 -10.68
N ARG A 48 -30.26 -9.94 -11.06
CA ARG A 48 -30.16 -10.61 -12.38
C ARG A 48 -30.10 -9.62 -13.53
N LYS A 49 -29.51 -8.43 -13.31
CA LYS A 49 -29.36 -7.39 -14.33
C LYS A 49 -27.93 -7.29 -14.81
N THR A 50 -27.80 -7.00 -16.10
CA THR A 50 -26.51 -6.66 -16.70
C THR A 50 -26.45 -5.14 -16.88
N TYR A 51 -25.34 -4.57 -16.42
CA TYR A 51 -25.02 -3.16 -16.58
C TYR A 51 -23.92 -3.00 -17.61
N PHE A 52 -24.18 -2.22 -18.63
CA PHE A 52 -23.25 -1.95 -19.72
C PHE A 52 -22.61 -0.58 -19.54
N GLN A 53 -21.31 -0.51 -19.62
CA GLN A 53 -20.61 0.74 -19.42
C GLN A 53 -19.42 0.86 -20.39
N ARG A 54 -19.30 2.02 -21.05
CA ARG A 54 -18.04 2.42 -21.66
C ARG A 54 -17.14 2.97 -20.55
N ALA A 55 -15.89 2.51 -20.48
CA ALA A 55 -14.96 2.99 -19.47
C ALA A 55 -14.78 4.52 -19.57
N ARG A 56 -14.79 5.19 -18.43
CA ARG A 56 -14.69 6.64 -18.30
C ARG A 56 -13.82 6.99 -17.12
N PHE A 57 -13.01 8.04 -17.25
CA PHE A 57 -12.26 8.59 -16.16
C PHE A 57 -13.19 9.21 -15.12
N PHE A 58 -12.86 9.00 -13.87
CA PHE A 58 -13.38 9.77 -12.75
C PHE A 58 -12.24 10.57 -12.13
N ARG A 59 -12.54 11.77 -11.66
CA ARG A 59 -11.55 12.65 -11.05
C ARG A 59 -12.10 13.33 -9.81
N GLU A 60 -11.25 13.50 -8.83
CA GLU A 60 -11.52 14.31 -7.65
C GLU A 60 -11.48 15.79 -8.07
N THR A 61 -12.49 16.57 -7.69
CA THR A 61 -12.73 17.93 -8.25
C THR A 61 -11.64 18.93 -7.87
N THR A 62 -11.15 18.86 -6.63
CA THR A 62 -10.18 19.85 -6.11
C THR A 62 -8.77 19.61 -6.64
N THR A 63 -8.35 18.36 -6.69
CA THR A 63 -6.97 17.98 -7.03
C THR A 63 -6.82 17.55 -8.48
N ASN A 64 -7.92 17.31 -9.19
CA ASN A 64 -7.99 16.71 -10.53
C ASN A 64 -7.31 15.33 -10.63
N ILE A 65 -7.20 14.64 -9.52
CA ILE A 65 -6.59 13.33 -9.42
C ILE A 65 -7.58 12.29 -9.91
N GLU A 66 -7.08 11.26 -10.60
CA GLU A 66 -7.90 10.12 -11.01
C GLU A 66 -8.52 9.44 -9.78
N ALA A 67 -9.76 8.99 -9.94
CA ALA A 67 -10.51 8.26 -8.95
C ALA A 67 -11.12 7.01 -9.56
N TYR A 68 -11.42 6.03 -8.73
CA TYR A 68 -12.01 4.75 -9.13
C TYR A 68 -13.31 4.51 -8.39
N CYS A 69 -14.30 3.98 -9.11
CA CYS A 69 -15.55 3.52 -8.53
C CYS A 69 -15.35 2.20 -7.81
N ILE A 70 -15.82 2.08 -6.57
CA ILE A 70 -15.67 0.89 -5.75
C ILE A 70 -16.99 0.22 -5.36
N GLU A 71 -18.09 0.61 -6.00
CA GLU A 71 -19.39 -0.06 -5.93
C GLU A 71 -19.91 -0.32 -7.36
N PRO A 72 -19.60 -1.48 -7.97
CA PRO A 72 -19.80 -1.70 -9.41
C PRO A 72 -21.26 -1.65 -9.87
N PHE A 73 -22.23 -1.87 -8.98
CA PHE A 73 -23.67 -1.91 -9.34
C PHE A 73 -24.42 -0.66 -8.90
N LYS A 74 -23.77 0.31 -8.26
CA LYS A 74 -24.37 1.57 -7.85
C LYS A 74 -24.01 2.66 -8.84
N SER A 75 -24.98 3.50 -9.21
CA SER A 75 -24.77 4.59 -10.16
C SER A 75 -23.96 5.73 -9.54
N PHE A 76 -23.19 6.41 -10.37
CA PHE A 76 -22.58 7.68 -10.01
C PHE A 76 -23.63 8.79 -10.20
N THR A 77 -23.94 9.50 -9.14
CA THR A 77 -24.91 10.63 -9.17
C THR A 77 -24.27 11.96 -8.73
N GLY A 78 -22.95 11.92 -8.44
CA GLY A 78 -22.25 13.08 -7.88
C GLY A 78 -22.60 13.36 -6.43
N GLY A 79 -22.46 14.62 -6.02
CA GLY A 79 -22.71 15.07 -4.65
C GLY A 79 -21.46 15.12 -3.79
N SER A 80 -21.65 15.35 -2.48
CA SER A 80 -20.59 15.42 -1.50
C SER A 80 -20.23 14.04 -0.99
N TYR A 81 -18.95 13.76 -0.93
CA TYR A 81 -18.36 12.53 -0.42
C TYR A 81 -17.59 12.83 0.87
N TYR A 82 -17.62 11.93 1.82
CA TYR A 82 -16.87 12.05 3.06
C TYR A 82 -15.82 10.95 3.19
N LEU A 83 -14.68 11.31 3.74
CA LEU A 83 -13.57 10.40 3.99
C LEU A 83 -13.98 9.31 4.99
N ASN A 84 -13.70 8.05 4.66
CA ASN A 84 -13.89 6.92 5.56
C ASN A 84 -12.74 5.92 5.43
N GLU A 85 -11.87 5.90 6.42
CA GLU A 85 -10.69 5.03 6.45
C GLU A 85 -11.02 3.60 6.91
N TYR A 86 -12.19 3.38 7.52
CA TYR A 86 -12.52 2.11 8.20
C TYR A 86 -13.24 1.10 7.32
N LYS A 87 -14.14 1.55 6.42
CA LYS A 87 -14.99 0.65 5.62
C LYS A 87 -14.19 -0.37 4.80
N TYR A 88 -13.04 0.05 4.29
CA TYR A 88 -12.17 -0.75 3.42
C TYR A 88 -10.83 -1.11 4.10
N ASN A 89 -10.77 -1.11 5.43
CA ASN A 89 -9.59 -1.57 6.18
C ASN A 89 -9.59 -3.11 6.29
N ASN A 90 -9.42 -3.77 5.14
CA ASN A 90 -9.42 -5.22 4.99
C ASN A 90 -8.64 -5.63 3.72
N ASN A 91 -8.55 -6.93 3.45
CA ASN A 91 -7.84 -7.46 2.29
C ASN A 91 -8.35 -6.92 0.94
N ILE A 92 -9.65 -6.60 0.83
CA ILE A 92 -10.23 -6.01 -0.38
C ILE A 92 -9.67 -4.60 -0.57
N GLY A 93 -9.69 -3.77 0.48
CA GLY A 93 -9.14 -2.42 0.44
C GLY A 93 -7.65 -2.40 0.13
N GLU A 94 -6.87 -3.29 0.74
CA GLU A 94 -5.44 -3.44 0.43
C GLU A 94 -5.22 -3.83 -1.04
N ARG A 95 -6.02 -4.75 -1.57
CA ARG A 95 -5.94 -5.12 -2.98
C ARG A 95 -6.29 -3.95 -3.90
N ILE A 96 -7.30 -3.15 -3.57
CA ILE A 96 -7.69 -1.94 -4.32
C ILE A 96 -6.55 -0.92 -4.35
N LYS A 97 -5.91 -0.66 -3.21
CA LYS A 97 -4.74 0.24 -3.13
C LYS A 97 -3.61 -0.22 -4.05
N LEU A 98 -3.27 -1.50 -4.03
CA LEU A 98 -2.23 -2.08 -4.86
C LEU A 98 -2.57 -2.01 -6.36
N LEU A 99 -3.79 -2.37 -6.73
CA LEU A 99 -4.26 -2.28 -8.12
C LEU A 99 -4.20 -0.85 -8.65
N ALA A 100 -4.67 0.11 -7.87
CA ALA A 100 -4.64 1.51 -8.26
C ALA A 100 -3.22 2.08 -8.28
N TYR A 101 -2.31 1.61 -7.40
CA TYR A 101 -0.91 2.01 -7.40
C TYR A 101 -0.16 1.50 -8.64
N PHE A 102 -0.29 0.22 -8.98
CA PHE A 102 0.43 -0.42 -10.10
C PHE A 102 -0.29 -0.27 -11.45
N GLY A 103 -1.53 0.18 -11.45
CA GLY A 103 -2.34 0.41 -12.64
C GLY A 103 -2.01 1.71 -13.37
N TYR A 104 -3.04 2.46 -13.75
CA TYR A 104 -2.88 3.71 -14.49
C TYR A 104 -2.00 4.72 -13.76
N GLY A 105 -1.05 5.31 -14.50
CA GLY A 105 -0.10 6.29 -13.98
C GLY A 105 1.16 5.68 -13.34
N TYR A 106 1.31 4.35 -13.27
CA TYR A 106 2.52 3.71 -12.80
C TYR A 106 3.53 3.56 -13.97
N GLN A 107 4.70 4.19 -13.86
CA GLN A 107 5.75 4.12 -14.90
C GLN A 107 5.18 4.39 -16.31
N ASN A 108 5.15 3.38 -17.16
CA ASN A 108 4.69 3.47 -18.55
C ASN A 108 3.18 3.22 -18.72
N HIS A 109 2.42 3.01 -17.64
CA HIS A 109 0.98 2.79 -17.70
C HIS A 109 0.20 4.11 -17.90
N THR A 110 0.51 4.86 -18.96
CA THR A 110 -0.04 6.20 -19.21
C THR A 110 -1.19 6.22 -20.23
N GLU A 111 -1.35 5.14 -21.00
CA GLU A 111 -2.45 5.03 -21.96
C GLU A 111 -3.79 4.82 -21.26
N GLU A 112 -4.88 5.29 -21.89
CA GLU A 112 -6.26 5.20 -21.38
C GLU A 112 -6.70 3.77 -21.04
N LYS A 113 -6.16 2.77 -21.77
CA LYS A 113 -6.45 1.36 -21.50
C LYS A 113 -6.09 0.95 -20.07
N TRP A 114 -4.99 1.48 -19.53
CA TRP A 114 -4.54 1.13 -18.18
C TRP A 114 -5.51 1.61 -17.10
N TYR A 115 -6.16 2.77 -17.30
CA TYR A 115 -7.22 3.20 -16.41
C TYR A 115 -8.41 2.24 -16.43
N ALA A 116 -8.88 1.86 -17.63
CA ALA A 116 -9.99 0.94 -17.79
C ALA A 116 -9.69 -0.44 -17.20
N ILE A 117 -8.46 -0.96 -17.43
CA ILE A 117 -7.99 -2.23 -16.86
C ILE A 117 -7.94 -2.14 -15.33
N THR A 118 -7.41 -1.05 -14.77
CA THR A 118 -7.35 -0.85 -13.32
C THR A 118 -8.76 -0.84 -12.71
N GLN A 119 -9.68 -0.08 -13.31
CA GLN A 119 -11.08 -0.04 -12.86
C GLN A 119 -11.75 -1.41 -12.94
N PHE A 120 -11.51 -2.15 -14.01
CA PHE A 120 -11.98 -3.51 -14.20
C PHE A 120 -11.47 -4.46 -13.10
N MET A 121 -10.17 -4.45 -12.82
CA MET A 121 -9.55 -5.30 -11.79
C MET A 121 -10.03 -4.93 -10.37
N ILE A 122 -10.27 -3.65 -10.09
CA ILE A 122 -10.86 -3.18 -8.83
C ILE A 122 -12.25 -3.79 -8.66
N TRP A 123 -13.10 -3.72 -9.67
CA TRP A 123 -14.45 -4.30 -9.60
C TRP A 123 -14.41 -5.82 -9.45
N GLN A 124 -13.50 -6.52 -10.13
CA GLN A 124 -13.30 -7.97 -9.95
C GLN A 124 -12.85 -8.35 -8.54
N THR A 125 -12.17 -7.45 -7.83
CA THR A 125 -11.79 -7.67 -6.42
C THR A 125 -12.99 -7.62 -5.48
N ILE A 126 -14.02 -6.84 -5.83
CA ILE A 126 -15.19 -6.59 -4.99
C ILE A 126 -16.29 -7.63 -5.23
N VAL A 127 -16.44 -8.09 -6.47
CA VAL A 127 -17.46 -9.06 -6.88
C VAL A 127 -16.82 -10.25 -7.57
N ASN A 128 -17.64 -11.29 -7.86
CA ASN A 128 -17.14 -12.48 -8.54
C ASN A 128 -16.53 -12.13 -9.92
N ASN A 129 -15.34 -12.65 -10.21
CA ASN A 129 -14.59 -12.39 -11.43
C ASN A 129 -15.38 -12.67 -12.70
N ASP A 130 -16.28 -13.66 -12.71
CA ASP A 130 -17.09 -14.03 -13.88
C ASP A 130 -18.19 -13.01 -14.19
N ASP A 131 -18.53 -12.15 -13.24
CA ASP A 131 -19.61 -11.18 -13.36
C ASP A 131 -19.16 -9.85 -13.99
N ILE A 132 -17.84 -9.64 -14.11
CA ILE A 132 -17.24 -8.46 -14.73
C ILE A 132 -16.38 -8.92 -15.91
N TYR A 133 -16.65 -8.40 -17.10
CA TYR A 133 -15.94 -8.78 -18.32
C TYR A 133 -15.93 -7.69 -19.38
N PHE A 134 -14.93 -7.70 -20.23
CA PHE A 134 -14.84 -6.82 -21.38
C PHE A 134 -15.76 -7.29 -22.51
N THR A 135 -16.24 -6.34 -23.32
CA THR A 135 -17.06 -6.61 -24.48
C THR A 135 -16.60 -5.82 -25.71
N ASP A 136 -16.94 -6.33 -26.89
CA ASP A 136 -16.59 -5.71 -28.17
C ASP A 136 -17.42 -4.44 -28.50
N GLY A 137 -18.31 -4.06 -27.61
CA GLY A 137 -19.14 -2.86 -27.71
C GLY A 137 -20.18 -2.79 -26.60
N LEU A 138 -20.97 -1.77 -26.62
CA LEU A 138 -22.13 -1.64 -25.72
C LEU A 138 -23.13 -2.77 -26.04
N ASN A 139 -23.51 -3.57 -25.05
CA ASN A 139 -24.28 -4.80 -25.21
C ASN A 139 -23.62 -5.86 -26.11
N GLY A 140 -22.29 -5.73 -26.30
CA GLY A 140 -21.53 -6.61 -27.17
C GLY A 140 -21.24 -7.98 -26.55
N LYS A 141 -20.57 -8.82 -27.33
CA LYS A 141 -20.12 -10.14 -26.87
C LYS A 141 -18.93 -10.00 -25.93
N ARG A 142 -18.84 -10.92 -24.96
CA ARG A 142 -17.65 -11.05 -24.10
C ARG A 142 -16.42 -11.31 -24.97
N ILE A 143 -15.36 -10.56 -24.69
CA ILE A 143 -14.04 -10.73 -25.34
C ILE A 143 -12.96 -10.92 -24.27
N ASN A 144 -11.91 -11.62 -24.65
CA ASN A 144 -10.74 -11.83 -23.82
C ASN A 144 -9.60 -10.94 -24.34
N ILE A 145 -9.46 -9.77 -23.75
CA ILE A 145 -8.44 -8.76 -24.10
C ILE A 145 -7.69 -8.33 -22.85
N TYR A 146 -6.54 -7.70 -23.04
CA TYR A 146 -5.70 -7.13 -21.98
C TYR A 146 -5.17 -8.16 -20.98
N THR A 147 -5.04 -9.42 -21.38
CA THR A 147 -4.53 -10.49 -20.51
C THR A 147 -3.10 -10.21 -20.07
N ASP A 148 -2.26 -9.69 -20.96
CA ASP A 148 -0.87 -9.39 -20.67
C ASP A 148 -0.75 -8.22 -19.69
N GLU A 149 -1.52 -7.15 -19.88
CA GLU A 149 -1.56 -5.99 -18.99
C GLU A 149 -2.08 -6.36 -17.59
N ILE A 150 -3.12 -7.20 -17.52
CA ILE A 150 -3.65 -7.71 -16.26
C ILE A 150 -2.60 -8.55 -15.54
N ASN A 151 -1.89 -9.42 -16.28
CA ASN A 151 -0.81 -10.22 -15.73
C ASN A 151 0.37 -9.35 -15.26
N GLU A 152 0.70 -8.30 -15.99
CA GLU A 152 1.74 -7.34 -15.61
C GLU A 152 1.42 -6.69 -14.25
N ILE A 153 0.20 -6.15 -14.07
CA ILE A 153 -0.23 -5.58 -12.80
C ILE A 153 -0.17 -6.64 -11.68
N ASN A 154 -0.66 -7.85 -11.94
CA ASN A 154 -0.63 -8.93 -10.95
C ASN A 154 0.81 -9.31 -10.56
N ASN A 155 1.72 -9.37 -11.51
CA ASN A 155 3.13 -9.66 -11.26
C ASN A 155 3.80 -8.55 -10.43
N LEU A 156 3.51 -7.29 -10.72
CA LEU A 156 3.98 -6.15 -9.92
C LEU A 156 3.48 -6.22 -8.48
N ILE A 157 2.22 -6.62 -8.27
CA ILE A 157 1.64 -6.80 -6.94
C ILE A 157 2.28 -7.98 -6.21
N ASN A 158 2.49 -9.10 -6.88
CA ASN A 158 3.17 -10.26 -6.31
C ASN A 158 4.60 -9.90 -5.92
N ASP A 159 5.31 -9.18 -6.79
CA ASP A 159 6.66 -8.69 -6.52
C ASP A 159 6.71 -7.72 -5.33
N TYR A 160 5.70 -6.89 -5.17
CA TYR A 160 5.57 -5.96 -4.04
C TYR A 160 5.56 -6.67 -2.69
N HIS A 161 4.99 -7.86 -2.60
CA HIS A 161 4.93 -8.63 -1.36
C HIS A 161 6.23 -9.35 -1.01
N ILE A 162 7.21 -9.35 -1.92
CA ILE A 162 8.51 -9.95 -1.65
C ILE A 162 9.41 -8.91 -0.97
N ASN A 163 9.76 -9.16 0.29
CA ASN A 163 10.67 -8.33 1.06
C ASN A 163 12.14 -8.74 0.86
N PRO A 164 13.10 -7.86 1.15
CA PRO A 164 14.50 -8.23 1.26
C PRO A 164 14.68 -9.37 2.26
N GLN A 165 15.55 -10.32 1.93
CA GLN A 165 15.87 -11.47 2.77
C GLN A 165 17.38 -11.66 2.86
N PHE A 166 17.89 -11.71 4.08
CA PHE A 166 19.31 -11.86 4.34
C PHE A 166 19.64 -13.25 4.88
N ASN A 167 20.80 -13.78 4.47
CA ASN A 167 21.30 -15.04 5.00
C ASN A 167 21.81 -14.86 6.43
N MET A 168 21.40 -15.77 7.33
CA MET A 168 21.87 -15.91 8.70
C MET A 168 21.46 -14.81 9.70
N LYS A 169 22.00 -14.95 10.90
CA LYS A 169 21.64 -14.18 12.11
C LYS A 169 21.97 -12.69 12.07
N ASN A 170 22.26 -12.12 10.89
CA ASN A 170 22.70 -10.72 10.71
C ASN A 170 23.67 -10.27 11.80
N THR A 171 24.65 -11.16 12.14
CA THR A 171 25.67 -10.88 13.15
C THR A 171 26.88 -10.32 12.47
N VAL A 172 27.34 -9.15 12.90
CA VAL A 172 28.51 -8.45 12.35
C VAL A 172 29.53 -8.20 13.45
N ILE A 173 30.80 -8.06 13.04
CA ILE A 173 31.90 -7.83 13.96
C ILE A 173 32.12 -6.32 14.15
N LYS A 174 32.19 -5.87 15.39
CA LYS A 174 32.49 -4.51 15.79
C LYS A 174 33.75 -4.00 15.11
N ASN A 175 33.74 -2.74 14.64
CA ASN A 175 34.82 -2.06 13.95
C ASN A 175 35.31 -2.76 12.65
N LYS A 176 34.52 -3.68 12.08
CA LYS A 176 34.77 -4.28 10.79
C LYS A 176 33.73 -3.88 9.77
N ASN A 177 34.12 -3.72 8.52
CA ASN A 177 33.19 -3.57 7.43
C ASN A 177 32.40 -4.86 7.26
N PHE A 178 31.10 -4.72 7.02
CA PHE A 178 30.21 -5.85 6.80
C PHE A 178 29.38 -5.67 5.53
N GLU A 179 28.91 -6.78 5.00
CA GLU A 179 27.96 -6.84 3.90
C GLU A 179 26.82 -7.83 4.26
N LEU A 180 25.58 -7.39 4.11
CA LEU A 180 24.41 -8.26 4.17
C LEU A 180 23.81 -8.33 2.77
N ILE A 181 23.88 -9.48 2.14
CA ILE A 181 23.39 -9.70 0.77
C ILE A 181 21.91 -10.05 0.83
N ASP A 182 21.11 -9.32 0.05
CA ASP A 182 19.68 -9.62 -0.12
C ASP A 182 19.47 -10.72 -1.16
N ASN A 183 19.05 -11.90 -0.72
CA ASN A 183 18.82 -13.06 -1.58
C ASN A 183 17.64 -12.88 -2.54
N ASN A 184 16.70 -12.01 -2.21
CA ASN A 184 15.52 -11.72 -3.02
C ASN A 184 15.77 -10.59 -4.02
N ASN A 185 16.92 -9.92 -3.94
CA ASN A 185 17.30 -8.80 -4.82
C ASN A 185 16.25 -7.68 -4.86
N LYS A 186 15.72 -7.29 -3.68
CA LYS A 186 14.66 -6.29 -3.53
C LYS A 186 15.16 -4.97 -2.95
N LEU A 187 16.39 -4.88 -2.47
CA LEU A 187 16.94 -3.68 -1.83
C LEU A 187 16.90 -2.44 -2.72
N ASN A 188 16.96 -2.58 -4.04
CA ASN A 188 16.83 -1.46 -4.98
C ASN A 188 15.47 -0.74 -4.91
N ASN A 189 14.48 -1.32 -4.24
CA ASN A 189 13.18 -0.73 -4.01
C ASN A 189 13.07 -0.04 -2.64
N TYR A 190 14.17 0.06 -1.89
CA TYR A 190 14.18 0.58 -0.51
C TYR A 190 15.27 1.62 -0.30
N GLU A 191 15.01 2.53 0.62
CA GLU A 191 16.00 3.40 1.26
C GLU A 191 16.15 3.02 2.74
N ILE A 192 17.33 3.26 3.32
CA ILE A 192 17.56 3.06 4.74
C ILE A 192 17.32 4.38 5.48
N ILE A 193 16.49 4.34 6.51
CA ILE A 193 16.33 5.44 7.46
C ILE A 193 17.21 5.14 8.67
N THR A 194 18.39 5.77 8.72
CA THR A 194 19.34 5.59 9.83
C THR A 194 20.30 6.77 9.93
N ASN A 195 20.82 7.01 11.15
CA ASN A 195 21.92 7.94 11.43
C ASN A 195 23.28 7.21 11.58
N LYS A 196 23.31 5.90 11.36
CA LYS A 196 24.50 5.06 11.43
C LYS A 196 25.27 5.09 10.09
N ASN A 197 26.54 4.69 10.11
CA ASN A 197 27.34 4.54 8.87
C ASN A 197 26.99 3.26 8.12
N ILE A 198 25.78 3.23 7.56
CA ILE A 198 25.19 2.09 6.85
C ILE A 198 24.51 2.63 5.59
N LYS A 199 24.64 1.93 4.48
CA LYS A 199 23.99 2.27 3.19
C LYS A 199 23.61 1.04 2.39
N ILE A 200 22.73 1.23 1.40
CA ILE A 200 22.46 0.24 0.37
C ILE A 200 23.41 0.47 -0.80
N GLU A 201 24.06 -0.59 -1.26
CA GLU A 201 24.77 -0.64 -2.53
C GLU A 201 24.31 -1.84 -3.35
N SER A 202 23.59 -1.59 -4.45
CA SER A 202 22.97 -2.63 -5.26
C SER A 202 22.04 -3.53 -4.42
N ASN A 203 22.36 -4.82 -4.31
CA ASN A 203 21.61 -5.79 -3.51
C ASN A 203 22.20 -6.07 -2.14
N LYS A 204 22.97 -5.13 -1.57
CA LYS A 204 23.65 -5.30 -0.29
C LYS A 204 23.37 -4.12 0.64
N ILE A 205 23.30 -4.41 1.94
CA ILE A 205 23.48 -3.43 3.00
C ILE A 205 24.95 -3.52 3.42
N ILE A 206 25.67 -2.41 3.35
CA ILE A 206 27.07 -2.31 3.76
C ILE A 206 27.23 -1.27 4.86
N GLY A 207 28.21 -1.46 5.71
CA GLY A 207 28.48 -0.50 6.78
C GLY A 207 29.62 -0.90 7.70
N ASN A 208 29.81 -0.06 8.73
CA ASN A 208 30.74 -0.31 9.82
C ASN A 208 30.10 0.19 11.13
N LEU A 209 30.13 -0.63 12.17
CA LEU A 209 29.52 -0.33 13.47
C LEU A 209 30.59 -0.45 14.56
N ASN A 210 30.67 0.55 15.43
CA ASN A 210 31.73 0.73 16.41
C ASN A 210 31.31 0.43 17.86
N GLN A 211 30.07 0.06 18.07
CA GLN A 211 29.54 -0.30 19.39
C GLN A 211 28.94 -1.70 19.35
N GLU A 212 29.12 -2.43 20.45
CA GLU A 212 28.45 -3.71 20.64
C GLU A 212 27.00 -3.43 21.02
N GLU A 213 26.08 -3.76 20.12
CA GLU A 213 24.64 -3.48 20.28
C GLU A 213 23.79 -4.36 19.36
N GLU A 214 22.50 -4.42 19.62
CA GLU A 214 21.50 -4.83 18.64
C GLU A 214 20.86 -3.59 18.04
N ILE A 215 20.92 -3.45 16.73
CA ILE A 215 20.28 -2.33 16.02
C ILE A 215 19.15 -2.83 15.15
N GLU A 216 18.09 -2.03 15.02
CA GLU A 216 17.02 -2.24 14.06
C GLU A 216 17.12 -1.18 12.97
N LEU A 217 17.31 -1.63 11.73
CA LEU A 217 17.27 -0.77 10.56
C LEU A 217 15.87 -0.75 9.98
N THR A 218 15.37 0.43 9.67
CA THR A 218 14.13 0.59 8.93
C THR A 218 14.45 0.79 7.45
N LEU A 219 14.02 -0.15 6.63
CA LEU A 219 14.03 -0.06 5.18
C LEU A 219 12.66 0.47 4.74
N LYS A 220 12.63 1.70 4.24
CA LYS A 220 11.41 2.31 3.70
C LYS A 220 11.34 2.08 2.20
N ARG A 221 10.21 1.61 1.69
CA ARG A 221 10.04 1.41 0.26
C ARG A 221 10.01 2.76 -0.47
N ILE A 222 10.76 2.84 -1.56
CA ILE A 222 10.80 4.01 -2.44
C ILE A 222 9.53 4.04 -3.27
N ASN A 223 8.71 5.09 -3.09
CA ASN A 223 7.53 5.31 -3.90
C ASN A 223 7.91 5.88 -5.27
N LYS A 224 7.27 5.37 -6.32
CA LYS A 224 7.50 5.77 -7.72
C LYS A 224 6.34 6.58 -8.30
N ARG A 225 5.42 7.03 -7.47
CA ARG A 225 4.26 7.85 -7.83
C ARG A 225 4.18 9.14 -6.99
N VAL A 226 3.12 9.87 -7.18
CA VAL A 226 2.87 11.15 -6.48
C VAL A 226 2.62 10.91 -5.00
N TYR A 227 3.31 11.66 -4.16
CA TYR A 227 3.25 11.60 -2.70
C TYR A 227 1.90 12.03 -2.15
N ARG A 228 1.04 11.08 -1.86
CA ARG A 228 -0.23 11.29 -1.17
C ARG A 228 -0.72 9.98 -0.55
N THR A 229 -1.60 10.09 0.43
CA THR A 229 -2.26 8.92 1.04
C THR A 229 -3.38 8.42 0.12
N PRO A 230 -3.53 7.10 -0.09
CA PRO A 230 -4.70 6.53 -0.76
C PRO A 230 -5.94 6.71 0.10
N LEU A 231 -7.05 7.22 -0.46
CA LEU A 231 -8.22 7.60 0.30
C LEU A 231 -9.50 6.96 -0.23
N PHE A 232 -10.33 6.48 0.69
CA PHE A 232 -11.67 5.97 0.42
C PHE A 232 -12.71 7.02 0.80
N PHE A 233 -13.66 7.28 -0.10
CA PHE A 233 -14.70 8.27 0.06
C PHE A 233 -16.09 7.63 -0.11
N LEU A 234 -16.97 7.88 0.83
CA LEU A 234 -18.30 7.32 0.85
C LEU A 234 -19.35 8.34 0.48
N ASN A 235 -20.42 7.85 -0.19
CA ASN A 235 -21.62 8.62 -0.47
C ASN A 235 -22.84 7.70 -0.40
N GLU A 236 -23.84 8.07 0.39
CA GLU A 236 -25.05 7.26 0.57
C GLU A 236 -25.88 7.15 -0.72
N ASN A 237 -25.92 8.22 -1.52
CA ASN A 237 -26.75 8.33 -2.72
C ASN A 237 -25.99 8.05 -4.02
N SER A 238 -24.69 7.94 -3.99
CA SER A 238 -23.80 7.67 -5.13
C SER A 238 -22.85 6.52 -4.79
N GLN A 239 -22.21 5.92 -5.81
CA GLN A 239 -21.20 4.90 -5.56
C GLN A 239 -20.01 5.48 -4.78
N ASP A 240 -19.43 4.67 -3.90
CA ASP A 240 -18.21 5.04 -3.19
C ASP A 240 -17.03 5.19 -4.17
N MET A 241 -16.10 6.07 -3.82
CA MET A 241 -14.95 6.41 -4.66
C MET A 241 -13.64 6.15 -3.92
N PHE A 242 -12.60 5.88 -4.69
CA PHE A 242 -11.25 5.70 -4.20
C PHE A 242 -10.27 6.55 -5.01
N THR A 243 -9.38 7.28 -4.34
CA THR A 243 -8.25 7.97 -4.97
C THR A 243 -6.95 7.24 -4.65
N PRO A 244 -6.11 6.93 -5.66
CA PRO A 244 -4.83 6.26 -5.43
C PRO A 244 -3.84 7.15 -4.69
N GLY A 245 -2.86 6.52 -4.07
CA GLY A 245 -1.79 7.18 -3.33
C GLY A 245 -0.58 6.28 -3.18
N ASP A 246 0.39 6.74 -2.40
CA ASP A 246 1.60 6.00 -2.09
C ASP A 246 1.30 4.80 -1.19
N LEU A 247 2.05 3.74 -1.39
CA LEU A 247 1.99 2.55 -0.54
C LEU A 247 3.05 2.71 0.56
N GLU A 248 2.60 2.91 1.78
CA GLU A 248 3.49 2.87 2.93
C GLU A 248 3.89 1.42 3.21
N ASN A 249 5.18 1.14 3.12
CA ASN A 249 5.72 -0.17 3.47
C ASN A 249 7.12 0.00 4.05
N GLU A 250 7.28 -0.45 5.29
CA GLU A 250 8.54 -0.51 5.99
C GLU A 250 8.90 -1.96 6.28
N HIS A 251 10.16 -2.31 6.05
CA HIS A 251 10.72 -3.59 6.42
C HIS A 251 11.83 -3.39 7.45
N LYS A 252 11.77 -4.13 8.57
CA LYS A 252 12.72 -4.01 9.66
C LYS A 252 13.76 -5.11 9.60
N VAL A 253 15.03 -4.72 9.70
CA VAL A 253 16.17 -5.63 9.71
C VAL A 253 16.95 -5.47 11.01
N LYS A 254 17.05 -6.54 11.79
CA LYS A 254 17.85 -6.53 13.02
C LYS A 254 19.26 -6.99 12.71
N ILE A 255 20.25 -6.25 13.25
CA ILE A 255 21.67 -6.57 13.15
C ILE A 255 22.23 -6.65 14.56
N LYS A 256 22.90 -7.76 14.87
CA LYS A 256 23.63 -7.94 16.13
C LYS A 256 25.11 -7.66 15.91
N VAL A 257 25.66 -6.69 16.62
CA VAL A 257 27.09 -6.37 16.60
C VAL A 257 27.76 -7.07 17.77
N ILE A 258 28.82 -7.81 17.51
CA ILE A 258 29.58 -8.55 18.51
C ILE A 258 31.07 -8.20 18.45
N GLU A 259 31.72 -8.29 19.60
CA GLU A 259 33.19 -8.33 19.70
C GLU A 259 33.59 -9.79 19.95
N PRO A 260 34.25 -10.47 18.99
CA PRO A 260 34.61 -11.87 19.19
C PRO A 260 35.74 -11.99 20.22
N GLU A 261 35.55 -12.83 21.20
CA GLU A 261 36.58 -13.22 22.13
C GLU A 261 37.37 -14.42 21.58
N ILE A 262 38.70 -14.30 21.53
CA ILE A 262 39.59 -15.40 21.17
C ILE A 262 40.29 -15.85 22.43
N THR A 263 40.00 -17.04 22.89
CA THR A 263 40.72 -17.68 23.98
C THR A 263 41.78 -18.59 23.41
N ILE A 264 43.05 -18.22 23.59
CA ILE A 264 44.17 -19.05 23.20
C ILE A 264 44.53 -19.90 24.41
N LYS A 265 44.36 -21.21 24.30
CA LYS A 265 44.84 -22.18 25.30
C LYS A 265 46.19 -22.75 24.82
N LYS A 266 47.22 -22.53 25.59
CA LYS A 266 48.49 -23.23 25.39
C LYS A 266 48.32 -24.64 25.98
N ILE A 267 48.49 -25.66 25.15
CA ILE A 267 48.37 -27.07 25.56
C ILE A 267 49.70 -27.78 25.36
N ASP A 268 49.96 -28.80 26.13
CA ASP A 268 51.08 -29.71 25.95
C ASP A 268 50.81 -30.56 24.70
N ASP A 269 51.79 -30.64 23.80
CA ASP A 269 51.69 -31.36 22.53
C ASP A 269 51.62 -32.88 22.66
N LYS A 270 51.95 -33.41 23.86
CA LYS A 270 51.95 -34.87 24.13
C LYS A 270 50.65 -35.36 24.78
N ASN A 271 50.00 -34.54 25.58
CA ASN A 271 48.85 -34.97 26.38
C ASN A 271 47.63 -34.05 26.29
N GLU A 272 47.69 -33.01 25.43
CA GLU A 272 46.63 -32.00 25.22
C GLU A 272 46.15 -31.29 26.53
N SER A 273 46.95 -31.37 27.60
CA SER A 273 46.66 -30.71 28.85
C SER A 273 46.99 -29.21 28.83
N PRO A 274 46.21 -28.35 29.48
CA PRO A 274 46.57 -26.93 29.60
C PRO A 274 47.92 -26.76 30.31
N LEU A 275 48.83 -26.05 29.70
CA LEU A 275 50.09 -25.65 30.33
C LEU A 275 49.79 -24.58 31.41
N LYS A 276 50.30 -24.78 32.63
CA LYS A 276 50.17 -23.82 33.73
C LYS A 276 51.04 -22.57 33.52
#